data_548540f4fe9f690e00e266d364f5aa0b
#
_entry.id   548540f4fe9f690e00e266d364f5aa0b
#
_cell.length_a   1.000
_cell.length_b   1.000
_cell.length_c   1.000
_cell.angle_alpha   90.00
_cell.angle_beta   90.00
_cell.angle_gamma   90.00
#
_symmetry.space_group_name_H-M   'P 1'
#
loop_
_entity.id
_entity.type
_entity.pdbx_description
1 polymer ?
#
loop_
_entity_poly.entity_id
_entity_poly.type
_entity_poly.pdbx_seq_one_letter_code
_entity_poly.pdbx_strand_id
1 'polypeptide(L)'
;MKRIHYFDLLRCTCFCFIIFYHLLFQLYLSGICPVERLNPLFSNSNMHLATLGVAVFFMLSGASLSYTAKENFSLSKYYKKRFLRILIPFYILYIVYFLFLLFQSHSVHNIFPEGIPAWRIVFTFLGMDSWVSMHGISTFSLTIGEWFLGCLILLYLIFPLLRFFMIKSEKFFFIIATGIYLTVLFHYDFSVPIHMNFFLKGYEFVIGMMIGYYHEKFNPKWIFLSLPVVIFFVLCPFALPISTGLKITILAVAFWISAACLEPVLEKGNGRFLRTISNYSYEVFLVHHIIIYFITPRAIPYMRGMVGVLGLFLVELLLMAVLGFLLKFISDQCIAALSNLTAVENKR
;
A
#
# COMPACT_ATOMS: atom_id res chain seq x y z
N MET A 1 -9.45 16.21 15.68
CA MET A 1 -8.02 16.08 15.34
C MET A 1 -7.68 16.96 14.14
N LYS A 2 -6.55 17.66 14.18
CA LYS A 2 -6.06 18.47 13.06
C LYS A 2 -5.61 17.54 11.93
N ARG A 3 -5.90 17.88 10.67
CA ARG A 3 -5.43 17.14 9.51
C ARG A 3 -3.92 17.36 9.31
N ILE A 4 -3.20 16.35 8.92
CA ILE A 4 -1.78 16.38 8.62
C ILE A 4 -1.64 16.32 7.09
N HIS A 5 -1.25 17.43 6.46
CA HIS A 5 -1.27 17.58 5.00
C HIS A 5 -0.17 16.75 4.32
N TYR A 6 1.00 16.60 4.95
CA TYR A 6 2.04 15.78 4.36
C TYR A 6 1.69 14.28 4.32
N PHE A 7 0.73 13.79 5.15
CA PHE A 7 0.20 12.44 4.98
C PHE A 7 -0.52 12.27 3.65
N ASP A 8 -1.26 13.30 3.23
CA ASP A 8 -1.94 13.29 1.94
C ASP A 8 -0.95 13.37 0.79
N LEU A 9 0.09 14.22 0.92
CA LEU A 9 1.19 14.28 -0.05
C LEU A 9 1.88 12.93 -0.20
N LEU A 10 2.30 12.30 0.90
CA LEU A 10 2.95 10.99 0.88
C LEU A 10 2.07 9.92 0.22
N ARG A 11 0.74 9.88 0.54
CA ARG A 11 -0.18 8.94 -0.11
C ARG A 11 -0.23 9.14 -1.61
N CYS A 12 -0.42 10.38 -2.06
CA CYS A 12 -0.52 10.68 -3.48
C CYS A 12 0.76 10.31 -4.22
N THR A 13 1.92 10.68 -3.67
CA THR A 13 3.22 10.43 -4.32
C THR A 13 3.54 8.93 -4.37
N CYS A 14 3.40 8.23 -3.24
CA CYS A 14 3.69 6.80 -3.19
C CYS A 14 2.73 5.99 -4.07
N PHE A 15 1.47 6.39 -4.14
CA PHE A 15 0.50 5.81 -5.03
C PHE A 15 0.92 5.96 -6.50
N CYS A 16 1.33 7.15 -6.94
CA CYS A 16 1.85 7.35 -8.29
C CYS A 16 3.09 6.49 -8.57
N PHE A 17 4.00 6.34 -7.59
CA PHE A 17 5.17 5.48 -7.73
C PHE A 17 4.81 4.03 -7.98
N ILE A 18 3.84 3.50 -7.24
CA ILE A 18 3.40 2.11 -7.36
C ILE A 18 2.73 1.86 -8.69
N ILE A 19 1.77 2.71 -9.10
CA ILE A 19 1.06 2.54 -10.37
C ILE A 19 2.02 2.64 -11.54
N PHE A 20 2.88 3.65 -11.56
CA PHE A 20 3.83 3.84 -12.65
C PHE A 20 4.78 2.65 -12.79
N TYR A 21 5.24 2.11 -11.64
CA TYR A 21 6.04 0.89 -11.66
C TYR A 21 5.28 -0.29 -12.27
N HIS A 22 4.03 -0.54 -11.87
CA HIS A 22 3.26 -1.66 -12.38
C HIS A 22 2.98 -1.54 -13.88
N LEU A 23 2.76 -0.32 -14.40
CA LEU A 23 2.70 -0.07 -15.83
C LEU A 23 4.02 -0.45 -16.53
N LEU A 24 5.15 0.05 -16.03
CA LEU A 24 6.46 -0.26 -16.61
C LEU A 24 6.77 -1.77 -16.55
N PHE A 25 6.42 -2.42 -15.46
CA PHE A 25 6.60 -3.86 -15.31
C PHE A 25 5.73 -4.65 -16.30
N GLN A 26 4.49 -4.22 -16.53
CA GLN A 26 3.61 -4.84 -17.53
C GLN A 26 4.14 -4.64 -18.96
N LEU A 27 4.69 -3.47 -19.29
CA LEU A 27 5.36 -3.22 -20.56
C LEU A 27 6.61 -4.09 -20.75
N TYR A 28 7.36 -4.31 -19.66
CA TYR A 28 8.49 -5.23 -19.65
C TYR A 28 8.04 -6.67 -19.93
N LEU A 29 7.04 -7.18 -19.24
CA LEU A 29 6.48 -8.53 -19.46
C LEU A 29 5.97 -8.71 -20.90
N SER A 30 5.54 -7.62 -21.53
CA SER A 30 5.08 -7.62 -22.92
C SER A 30 6.24 -7.48 -23.95
N GLY A 31 7.49 -7.46 -23.51
CA GLY A 31 8.68 -7.40 -24.39
C GLY A 31 8.97 -6.03 -24.99
N ILE A 32 8.27 -4.96 -24.57
CA ILE A 32 8.39 -3.62 -25.17
C ILE A 32 9.48 -2.77 -24.52
N CYS A 33 9.72 -2.97 -23.24
CA CYS A 33 10.73 -2.23 -22.50
C CYS A 33 11.71 -3.20 -21.85
N PRO A 34 12.99 -3.30 -22.29
CA PRO A 34 13.99 -4.05 -21.58
C PRO A 34 14.20 -3.47 -20.17
N VAL A 35 14.35 -4.33 -19.15
CA VAL A 35 14.63 -3.89 -17.76
C VAL A 35 15.80 -2.93 -17.69
N GLU A 36 16.81 -3.14 -18.50
CA GLU A 36 18.03 -2.34 -18.60
C GLU A 36 17.79 -0.89 -19.05
N ARG A 37 16.64 -0.63 -19.69
CA ARG A 37 16.22 0.71 -20.13
C ARG A 37 15.17 1.33 -19.21
N LEU A 38 14.71 0.63 -18.19
CA LEU A 38 13.95 1.26 -17.11
C LEU A 38 14.85 2.32 -16.51
N ASN A 39 14.47 3.57 -16.71
CA ASN A 39 15.26 4.73 -16.29
C ASN A 39 15.81 4.52 -14.86
N PRO A 40 17.12 4.66 -14.64
CA PRO A 40 17.75 4.51 -13.31
C PRO A 40 17.05 5.28 -12.18
N LEU A 41 16.31 6.34 -12.51
CA LEU A 41 15.50 7.09 -11.56
C LEU A 41 14.33 6.28 -10.97
N PHE A 42 13.86 5.24 -11.65
CA PHE A 42 12.75 4.40 -11.18
C PHE A 42 13.19 3.12 -10.51
N SER A 43 14.34 2.60 -10.93
CA SER A 43 14.95 1.41 -10.35
C SER A 43 16.44 1.42 -10.58
N ASN A 44 17.23 1.37 -9.53
CA ASN A 44 18.66 1.18 -9.56
C ASN A 44 19.09 0.14 -8.50
N SER A 45 20.37 -0.13 -8.39
CA SER A 45 20.92 -1.11 -7.42
C SER A 45 20.66 -0.77 -5.95
N ASN A 46 20.21 0.45 -5.65
CA ASN A 46 20.02 0.93 -4.28
C ASN A 46 18.55 1.26 -3.96
N MET A 47 17.74 1.54 -4.98
CA MET A 47 16.35 1.92 -4.74
C MET A 47 15.43 1.43 -5.87
N HIS A 48 14.17 1.30 -5.50
CA HIS A 48 13.09 0.91 -6.38
C HIS A 48 11.83 1.66 -5.96
N LEU A 49 11.22 2.44 -6.85
CA LEU A 49 10.12 3.34 -6.50
C LEU A 49 8.93 2.64 -5.87
N ALA A 50 8.53 1.47 -6.41
CA ALA A 50 7.40 0.75 -5.83
C ALA A 50 7.69 0.27 -4.40
N THR A 51 8.90 -0.25 -4.14
CA THR A 51 9.26 -0.68 -2.79
C THR A 51 9.33 0.48 -1.80
N LEU A 52 9.83 1.65 -2.23
CA LEU A 52 9.75 2.88 -1.46
C LEU A 52 8.30 3.27 -1.17
N GLY A 53 7.46 3.30 -2.21
CA GLY A 53 6.04 3.63 -2.06
C GLY A 53 5.32 2.71 -1.08
N VAL A 54 5.54 1.40 -1.17
CA VAL A 54 4.96 0.40 -0.27
C VAL A 54 5.46 0.57 1.16
N ALA A 55 6.77 0.78 1.37
CA ALA A 55 7.35 1.01 2.69
C ALA A 55 6.70 2.22 3.39
N VAL A 56 6.59 3.34 2.67
CA VAL A 56 5.93 4.55 3.17
C VAL A 56 4.44 4.33 3.41
N PHE A 57 3.74 3.50 2.64
CA PHE A 57 2.34 3.15 2.92
C PHE A 57 2.18 2.37 4.22
N PHE A 58 3.07 1.42 4.54
CA PHE A 58 3.06 0.77 5.85
C PHE A 58 3.33 1.76 6.98
N MET A 59 4.28 2.67 6.83
CA MET A 59 4.52 3.76 7.77
C MET A 59 3.28 4.66 7.93
N LEU A 60 2.62 5.07 6.83
CA LEU A 60 1.40 5.88 6.84
C LEU A 60 0.23 5.17 7.55
N SER A 61 0.12 3.86 7.37
CA SER A 61 -0.90 3.05 8.02
C SER A 61 -0.69 3.05 9.53
N GLY A 62 0.54 2.78 9.99
CA GLY A 62 0.90 2.85 11.41
C GLY A 62 0.69 4.24 12.01
N ALA A 63 1.17 5.28 11.31
CA ALA A 63 1.06 6.67 11.75
C ALA A 63 -0.39 7.14 11.87
N SER A 64 -1.20 6.87 10.85
CA SER A 64 -2.62 7.26 10.84
C SER A 64 -3.41 6.57 11.95
N LEU A 65 -3.10 5.28 12.22
CA LEU A 65 -3.75 4.53 13.30
C LEU A 65 -3.36 5.07 14.67
N SER A 66 -2.07 5.22 14.94
CA SER A 66 -1.59 5.72 16.23
C SER A 66 -2.03 7.16 16.49
N TYR A 67 -2.01 8.02 15.48
CA TYR A 67 -2.52 9.38 15.59
C TYR A 67 -3.99 9.41 15.97
N THR A 68 -4.83 8.59 15.31
CA THR A 68 -6.28 8.56 15.58
C THR A 68 -6.66 7.78 16.84
N ALA A 69 -5.77 6.91 17.35
CA ALA A 69 -6.00 6.06 18.52
C ALA A 69 -5.39 6.63 19.81
N LYS A 70 -4.95 7.90 19.84
CA LYS A 70 -4.36 8.53 21.04
C LYS A 70 -5.32 8.51 22.22
N GLU A 71 -6.55 8.92 21.98
CA GLU A 71 -7.59 9.08 23.00
C GLU A 71 -8.77 8.14 22.74
N ASN A 72 -9.45 7.69 23.78
CA ASN A 72 -10.70 6.93 23.72
C ASN A 72 -10.65 5.69 22.76
N PHE A 73 -9.57 4.90 22.83
CA PHE A 73 -9.43 3.70 22.01
C PHE A 73 -10.40 2.61 22.45
N SER A 74 -11.31 2.21 21.57
CA SER A 74 -12.22 1.09 21.75
C SER A 74 -11.91 -0.01 20.74
N LEU A 75 -11.60 -1.20 21.22
CA LEU A 75 -11.21 -2.36 20.43
C LEU A 75 -12.30 -2.76 19.42
N SER A 76 -13.56 -2.85 19.87
CA SER A 76 -14.68 -3.21 19.02
C SER A 76 -14.93 -2.16 17.91
N LYS A 77 -14.96 -0.86 18.27
CA LYS A 77 -15.12 0.23 17.29
C LYS A 77 -13.96 0.26 16.29
N TYR A 78 -12.73 -0.03 16.77
CA TYR A 78 -11.54 -0.10 15.92
C TYR A 78 -11.69 -1.17 14.86
N TYR A 79 -11.91 -2.44 15.26
CA TYR A 79 -12.03 -3.54 14.32
C TYR A 79 -13.21 -3.37 13.37
N LYS A 80 -14.41 -3.05 13.88
CA LYS A 80 -15.58 -2.78 13.04
C LYS A 80 -15.27 -1.74 11.96
N LYS A 81 -14.68 -0.60 12.34
CA LYS A 81 -14.36 0.48 11.40
C LYS A 81 -13.30 0.06 10.37
N ARG A 82 -12.27 -0.69 10.78
CA ARG A 82 -11.18 -1.08 9.87
C ARG A 82 -11.62 -2.15 8.90
N PHE A 83 -12.22 -3.22 9.39
CA PHE A 83 -12.66 -4.31 8.52
C PHE A 83 -13.75 -3.89 7.54
N LEU A 84 -14.74 -3.11 7.96
CA LEU A 84 -15.75 -2.61 7.02
C LEU A 84 -15.12 -1.77 5.90
N ARG A 85 -14.18 -0.88 6.22
CA ARG A 85 -13.54 -0.02 5.23
C ARG A 85 -12.56 -0.74 4.30
N ILE A 86 -12.06 -1.89 4.71
CA ILE A 86 -11.14 -2.69 3.91
C ILE A 86 -11.89 -3.76 3.12
N LEU A 87 -12.70 -4.56 3.81
CA LEU A 87 -13.29 -5.75 3.19
C LEU A 87 -14.50 -5.43 2.32
N ILE A 88 -15.30 -4.40 2.62
CA ILE A 88 -16.46 -4.08 1.77
C ILE A 88 -16.04 -3.68 0.35
N PRO A 89 -15.12 -2.72 0.12
CA PRO A 89 -14.65 -2.42 -1.23
C PRO A 89 -13.99 -3.63 -1.90
N PHE A 90 -13.22 -4.41 -1.15
CA PHE A 90 -12.60 -5.63 -1.65
C PHE A 90 -13.64 -6.64 -2.15
N TYR A 91 -14.68 -6.94 -1.37
CA TYR A 91 -15.71 -7.90 -1.77
C TYR A 91 -16.53 -7.43 -2.98
N ILE A 92 -16.89 -6.14 -3.01
CA ILE A 92 -17.61 -5.56 -4.16
C ILE A 92 -16.78 -5.76 -5.42
N LEU A 93 -15.51 -5.37 -5.39
CA LEU A 93 -14.63 -5.49 -6.55
C LEU A 93 -14.37 -6.95 -6.90
N TYR A 94 -14.14 -7.81 -5.91
CA TYR A 94 -13.92 -9.25 -6.13
C TYR A 94 -15.11 -9.89 -6.86
N ILE A 95 -16.33 -9.64 -6.38
CA ILE A 95 -17.54 -10.18 -6.99
C ILE A 95 -17.72 -9.66 -8.42
N VAL A 96 -17.59 -8.35 -8.63
CA VAL A 96 -17.74 -7.73 -9.95
C VAL A 96 -16.69 -8.27 -10.92
N TYR A 97 -15.43 -8.35 -10.50
CA TYR A 97 -14.35 -8.84 -11.36
C TYR A 97 -14.45 -10.34 -11.61
N PHE A 98 -14.84 -11.13 -10.62
CA PHE A 98 -15.12 -12.57 -10.80
C PHE A 98 -16.24 -12.80 -11.83
N LEU A 99 -17.37 -12.08 -11.71
CA LEU A 99 -18.46 -12.18 -12.67
C LEU A 99 -18.05 -11.77 -14.09
N PHE A 100 -17.24 -10.72 -14.20
CA PHE A 100 -16.67 -10.30 -15.48
C PHE A 100 -15.78 -11.38 -16.11
N LEU A 101 -14.88 -11.98 -15.33
CA LEU A 101 -14.04 -13.10 -15.80
C LEU A 101 -14.85 -14.32 -16.15
N LEU A 102 -15.88 -14.65 -15.37
CA LEU A 102 -16.78 -15.77 -15.65
C LEU A 102 -17.54 -15.56 -16.97
N PHE A 103 -18.00 -14.35 -17.23
CA PHE A 103 -18.62 -14.00 -18.51
C PHE A 103 -17.67 -14.16 -19.69
N GLN A 104 -16.39 -13.79 -19.53
CA GLN A 104 -15.38 -13.92 -20.58
C GLN A 104 -14.94 -15.37 -20.80
N SER A 105 -14.73 -16.13 -19.74
CA SER A 105 -14.14 -17.47 -19.79
C SER A 105 -15.16 -18.59 -19.92
N HIS A 106 -16.45 -18.30 -19.64
CA HIS A 106 -17.57 -19.25 -19.61
C HIS A 106 -17.38 -20.45 -18.65
N SER A 107 -16.30 -20.45 -17.85
CA SER A 107 -16.00 -21.53 -16.91
C SER A 107 -15.18 -21.05 -15.72
N VAL A 108 -15.50 -21.51 -14.52
CA VAL A 108 -14.73 -21.27 -13.30
C VAL A 108 -13.34 -21.90 -13.38
N HIS A 109 -13.22 -23.04 -14.05
CA HIS A 109 -11.93 -23.75 -14.25
C HIS A 109 -10.92 -22.93 -15.07
N ASN A 110 -11.39 -22.00 -15.90
CA ASN A 110 -10.51 -21.10 -16.66
C ASN A 110 -10.04 -19.88 -15.85
N ILE A 111 -10.67 -19.65 -14.69
CA ILE A 111 -10.34 -18.50 -13.82
C ILE A 111 -9.34 -18.89 -12.74
N PHE A 112 -9.51 -20.05 -12.14
CA PHE A 112 -8.71 -20.52 -11.03
C PHE A 112 -7.93 -21.79 -11.38
N PRO A 113 -6.75 -21.99 -10.80
CA PRO A 113 -6.01 -23.26 -10.93
C PRO A 113 -6.86 -24.44 -10.49
N GLU A 114 -6.69 -25.57 -11.16
CA GLU A 114 -7.36 -26.83 -10.78
C GLU A 114 -6.84 -27.33 -9.41
N GLY A 115 -7.69 -28.10 -8.72
CA GLY A 115 -7.31 -28.76 -7.47
C GLY A 115 -7.25 -27.87 -6.23
N ILE A 116 -7.74 -26.62 -6.29
CA ILE A 116 -7.84 -25.79 -5.09
C ILE A 116 -8.92 -26.37 -4.16
N PRO A 117 -8.57 -26.78 -2.91
CA PRO A 117 -9.59 -27.22 -1.96
C PRO A 117 -10.60 -26.14 -1.65
N ALA A 118 -11.90 -26.46 -1.67
CA ALA A 118 -12.98 -25.48 -1.50
C ALA A 118 -12.87 -24.68 -0.18
N TRP A 119 -12.36 -25.29 0.90
CA TRP A 119 -12.18 -24.59 2.18
C TRP A 119 -11.24 -23.39 2.11
N ARG A 120 -10.35 -23.33 1.10
CA ARG A 120 -9.44 -22.19 0.91
C ARG A 120 -10.15 -20.89 0.53
N ILE A 121 -11.45 -20.94 0.24
CA ILE A 121 -12.29 -19.74 0.08
C ILE A 121 -12.26 -18.85 1.34
N VAL A 122 -11.91 -19.39 2.50
CA VAL A 122 -11.72 -18.61 3.73
C VAL A 122 -10.70 -17.48 3.56
N PHE A 123 -9.65 -17.70 2.74
CA PHE A 123 -8.64 -16.67 2.48
C PHE A 123 -9.21 -15.51 1.66
N THR A 124 -10.16 -15.77 0.76
CA THR A 124 -10.93 -14.74 0.05
C THR A 124 -11.77 -13.92 1.01
N PHE A 125 -12.51 -14.57 1.92
CA PHE A 125 -13.27 -13.87 2.94
C PHE A 125 -12.42 -13.04 3.89
N LEU A 126 -11.19 -13.44 4.11
CA LEU A 126 -10.25 -12.67 4.93
C LEU A 126 -9.49 -11.59 4.14
N GLY A 127 -9.63 -11.52 2.80
CA GLY A 127 -8.85 -10.63 1.94
C GLY A 127 -7.37 -11.00 1.88
N MET A 128 -7.03 -12.28 2.10
CA MET A 128 -5.67 -12.77 2.24
C MET A 128 -5.19 -13.66 1.10
N ASP A 129 -5.99 -13.83 0.06
CA ASP A 129 -5.69 -14.73 -1.06
C ASP A 129 -4.29 -14.54 -1.64
N SER A 130 -3.98 -13.32 -2.07
CA SER A 130 -2.71 -13.00 -2.70
C SER A 130 -1.52 -13.12 -1.72
N TRP A 131 -1.73 -12.81 -0.45
CA TRP A 131 -0.73 -13.01 0.59
C TRP A 131 -0.38 -14.49 0.77
N VAL A 132 -1.39 -15.34 0.87
CA VAL A 132 -1.22 -16.79 1.03
C VAL A 132 -0.63 -17.42 -0.23
N SER A 133 -1.07 -16.99 -1.43
CA SER A 133 -0.54 -17.45 -2.71
C SER A 133 0.95 -17.16 -2.86
N MET A 134 1.43 -16.03 -2.36
CA MET A 134 2.84 -15.67 -2.36
C MET A 134 3.71 -16.67 -1.57
N HIS A 135 3.13 -17.37 -0.60
CA HIS A 135 3.80 -18.42 0.17
C HIS A 135 3.67 -19.83 -0.48
N GLY A 136 3.32 -19.90 -1.76
CA GLY A 136 3.23 -21.16 -2.52
C GLY A 136 1.93 -21.95 -2.30
N ILE A 137 0.93 -21.35 -1.69
CA ILE A 137 -0.37 -21.98 -1.43
C ILE A 137 -1.39 -21.45 -2.45
N SER A 138 -1.84 -22.25 -3.39
CA SER A 138 -2.88 -21.87 -4.37
C SER A 138 -4.18 -21.50 -3.67
N THR A 139 -4.76 -20.35 -4.02
CA THR A 139 -6.02 -19.83 -3.48
C THR A 139 -6.92 -19.34 -4.63
N PHE A 140 -8.12 -18.85 -4.30
CA PHE A 140 -9.03 -18.21 -5.26
C PHE A 140 -8.65 -16.74 -5.51
N SER A 141 -7.35 -16.45 -5.59
CA SER A 141 -6.85 -15.09 -5.79
C SER A 141 -7.17 -14.57 -7.19
N LEU A 142 -7.73 -13.37 -7.25
CA LEU A 142 -7.88 -12.56 -8.46
C LEU A 142 -6.85 -11.42 -8.51
N THR A 143 -5.77 -11.51 -7.73
CA THR A 143 -4.70 -10.50 -7.60
C THR A 143 -5.17 -9.13 -7.07
N ILE A 144 -6.40 -9.01 -6.60
CA ILE A 144 -6.95 -7.79 -6.02
C ILE A 144 -6.26 -7.50 -4.68
N GLY A 145 -5.70 -6.31 -4.55
CA GLY A 145 -4.99 -5.88 -3.33
C GLY A 145 -3.63 -6.53 -3.13
N GLU A 146 -3.23 -7.46 -3.99
CA GLU A 146 -1.95 -8.16 -3.96
C GLU A 146 -1.56 -8.69 -2.57
N TRP A 147 -0.30 -9.00 -2.36
CA TRP A 147 0.27 -9.40 -1.07
C TRP A 147 0.17 -8.28 0.00
N PHE A 148 0.16 -7.02 -0.44
CA PHE A 148 0.09 -5.85 0.43
C PHE A 148 -1.17 -5.86 1.31
N LEU A 149 -2.34 -6.18 0.73
CA LEU A 149 -3.60 -6.19 1.45
C LEU A 149 -3.59 -7.19 2.62
N GLY A 150 -3.16 -8.43 2.38
CA GLY A 150 -3.09 -9.46 3.42
C GLY A 150 -2.11 -9.09 4.53
N CYS A 151 -0.91 -8.59 4.16
CA CYS A 151 0.07 -8.10 5.13
C CYS A 151 -0.51 -6.96 5.98
N LEU A 152 -1.22 -6.03 5.38
CA LEU A 152 -1.85 -4.90 6.07
C LEU A 152 -2.95 -5.35 7.03
N ILE A 153 -3.78 -6.34 6.62
CA ILE A 153 -4.82 -6.93 7.49
C ILE A 153 -4.19 -7.57 8.73
N LEU A 154 -3.11 -8.33 8.57
CA LEU A 154 -2.38 -8.92 9.70
C LEU A 154 -1.84 -7.85 10.65
N LEU A 155 -1.24 -6.77 10.12
CA LEU A 155 -0.75 -5.66 10.94
C LEU A 155 -1.90 -4.94 11.66
N TYR A 156 -3.07 -4.82 11.04
CA TYR A 156 -4.23 -4.23 11.68
C TYR A 156 -4.82 -5.14 12.77
N LEU A 157 -4.75 -6.46 12.60
CA LEU A 157 -5.14 -7.42 13.64
C LEU A 157 -4.27 -7.27 14.90
N ILE A 158 -2.96 -7.12 14.72
CA ILE A 158 -2.02 -7.01 15.84
C ILE A 158 -1.82 -5.58 16.36
N PHE A 159 -2.33 -4.55 15.65
CA PHE A 159 -2.14 -3.14 16.03
C PHE A 159 -2.53 -2.82 17.48
N PRO A 160 -3.67 -3.31 18.04
CA PRO A 160 -3.99 -3.03 19.44
C PRO A 160 -2.94 -3.54 20.43
N LEU A 161 -2.35 -4.71 20.12
CA LEU A 161 -1.26 -5.29 20.92
C LEU A 161 0.01 -4.46 20.80
N LEU A 162 0.40 -4.09 19.58
CA LEU A 162 1.56 -3.21 19.32
C LEU A 162 1.38 -1.86 20.04
N ARG A 163 0.18 -1.28 19.96
CA ARG A 163 -0.17 -0.04 20.64
C ARG A 163 -0.04 -0.17 22.16
N PHE A 164 -0.54 -1.26 22.72
CA PHE A 164 -0.44 -1.52 24.18
C PHE A 164 1.02 -1.52 24.64
N PHE A 165 1.90 -2.25 23.97
CA PHE A 165 3.33 -2.30 24.32
C PHE A 165 4.03 -0.97 24.09
N MET A 166 3.71 -0.26 23.02
CA MET A 166 4.26 1.05 22.71
C MET A 166 3.93 2.07 23.81
N ILE A 167 2.68 2.11 24.30
CA ILE A 167 2.26 3.06 25.34
C ILE A 167 2.87 2.67 26.69
N LYS A 168 2.97 1.36 26.99
CA LYS A 168 3.51 0.88 28.27
C LYS A 168 5.00 1.16 28.43
N SER A 169 5.79 0.99 27.37
CA SER A 169 7.24 1.24 27.38
C SER A 169 7.75 1.44 25.96
N GLU A 170 7.70 2.71 25.47
CA GLU A 170 8.07 3.07 24.10
C GLU A 170 9.49 2.63 23.73
N LYS A 171 10.45 2.90 24.62
CA LYS A 171 11.87 2.60 24.37
C LYS A 171 12.11 1.11 24.24
N PHE A 172 11.58 0.33 25.18
CA PHE A 172 11.72 -1.12 25.19
C PHE A 172 11.01 -1.75 23.97
N PHE A 173 9.79 -1.28 23.66
CA PHE A 173 9.06 -1.70 22.48
C PHE A 173 9.85 -1.45 21.20
N PHE A 174 10.43 -0.26 21.04
CA PHE A 174 11.22 0.08 19.87
C PHE A 174 12.53 -0.72 19.76
N ILE A 175 13.20 -0.97 20.90
CA ILE A 175 14.40 -1.83 20.95
C ILE A 175 14.05 -3.26 20.50
N ILE A 176 12.96 -3.85 21.00
CA ILE A 176 12.54 -5.21 20.59
C ILE A 176 12.18 -5.23 19.10
N ALA A 177 11.38 -4.27 18.63
CA ALA A 177 11.01 -4.19 17.21
C ALA A 177 12.24 -4.06 16.31
N THR A 178 13.23 -3.25 16.73
CA THR A 178 14.51 -3.09 16.01
C THR A 178 15.34 -4.40 16.08
N GLY A 179 15.36 -5.07 17.21
CA GLY A 179 16.03 -6.36 17.34
C GLY A 179 15.46 -7.42 16.41
N ILE A 180 14.14 -7.55 16.35
CA ILE A 180 13.46 -8.46 15.41
C ILE A 180 13.79 -8.07 13.95
N TYR A 181 13.70 -6.80 13.61
CA TYR A 181 14.04 -6.29 12.29
C TYR A 181 15.47 -6.63 11.88
N LEU A 182 16.46 -6.36 12.74
CA LEU A 182 17.87 -6.67 12.46
C LEU A 182 18.10 -8.18 12.35
N THR A 183 17.48 -8.98 13.22
CA THR A 183 17.54 -10.45 13.14
C THR A 183 17.06 -10.94 11.77
N VAL A 184 15.91 -10.44 11.30
CA VAL A 184 15.38 -10.79 9.98
C VAL A 184 16.31 -10.31 8.88
N LEU A 185 16.87 -9.10 8.97
CA LEU A 185 17.80 -8.59 7.96
C LEU A 185 19.05 -9.44 7.77
N PHE A 186 19.60 -9.98 8.86
CA PHE A 186 20.87 -10.70 8.84
C PHE A 186 20.72 -12.22 8.69
N HIS A 187 19.55 -12.77 9.06
CA HIS A 187 19.31 -14.23 9.07
C HIS A 187 18.14 -14.63 8.19
N TYR A 188 17.75 -13.78 7.23
CA TYR A 188 16.62 -14.06 6.38
C TYR A 188 16.97 -15.13 5.32
N ASP A 189 16.33 -16.28 5.44
CA ASP A 189 16.44 -17.39 4.48
C ASP A 189 15.04 -17.96 4.18
N PHE A 190 14.17 -17.12 3.66
CA PHE A 190 12.82 -17.51 3.29
C PHE A 190 12.61 -17.39 1.76
N SER A 191 11.67 -18.13 1.23
CA SER A 191 11.31 -18.12 -0.20
C SER A 191 10.66 -16.80 -0.67
N VAL A 192 10.14 -15.99 0.25
CA VAL A 192 9.48 -14.71 -0.06
C VAL A 192 10.53 -13.61 -0.20
N PRO A 193 10.47 -12.74 -1.22
CA PRO A 193 11.39 -11.62 -1.36
C PRO A 193 11.44 -10.74 -0.10
N ILE A 194 12.64 -10.35 0.32
CA ILE A 194 12.87 -9.62 1.58
C ILE A 194 12.01 -8.35 1.70
N HIS A 195 11.78 -7.64 0.61
CA HIS A 195 10.96 -6.43 0.60
C HIS A 195 9.45 -6.68 0.78
N MET A 196 9.01 -7.94 0.71
CA MET A 196 7.64 -8.38 1.00
C MET A 196 7.53 -9.06 2.37
N ASN A 197 8.62 -9.18 3.12
CA ASN A 197 8.64 -9.86 4.40
C ASN A 197 7.78 -9.13 5.45
N PHE A 198 6.94 -9.89 6.16
CA PHE A 198 6.00 -9.37 7.15
C PHE A 198 6.70 -8.60 8.29
N PHE A 199 7.82 -9.07 8.79
CA PHE A 199 8.53 -8.43 9.91
C PHE A 199 9.19 -7.12 9.49
N LEU A 200 9.73 -7.04 8.26
CA LEU A 200 10.25 -5.79 7.72
C LEU A 200 9.12 -4.76 7.55
N LYS A 201 7.99 -5.18 6.98
CA LYS A 201 6.81 -4.31 6.82
C LYS A 201 6.22 -3.94 8.18
N GLY A 202 6.26 -4.84 9.14
CA GLY A 202 5.90 -4.59 10.53
C GLY A 202 6.78 -3.52 11.18
N TYR A 203 8.09 -3.53 10.92
CA TYR A 203 9.00 -2.51 11.43
C TYR A 203 8.73 -1.12 10.80
N GLU A 204 8.51 -1.06 9.49
CA GLU A 204 8.09 0.17 8.82
C GLU A 204 6.77 0.71 9.41
N PHE A 205 5.81 -0.18 9.66
CA PHE A 205 4.55 0.16 10.33
C PHE A 205 4.78 0.69 11.76
N VAL A 206 5.69 0.07 12.54
CA VAL A 206 6.05 0.53 13.90
C VAL A 206 6.72 1.89 13.89
N ILE A 207 7.65 2.16 12.95
CA ILE A 207 8.22 3.51 12.77
C ILE A 207 7.10 4.52 12.55
N GLY A 208 6.15 4.19 11.66
CA GLY A 208 4.97 5.01 11.44
C GLY A 208 4.13 5.20 12.70
N MET A 209 3.89 4.14 13.49
CA MET A 209 3.18 4.23 14.78
C MET A 209 3.84 5.22 15.73
N MET A 210 5.16 5.16 15.87
CA MET A 210 5.94 6.08 16.72
C MET A 210 5.77 7.53 16.25
N ILE A 211 5.95 7.79 14.95
CA ILE A 211 5.78 9.13 14.37
C ILE A 211 4.36 9.65 14.61
N GLY A 212 3.33 8.83 14.36
CA GLY A 212 1.93 9.24 14.51
C GLY A 212 1.53 9.50 15.97
N TYR A 213 2.07 8.71 16.89
CA TYR A 213 1.76 8.85 18.31
C TYR A 213 2.43 10.06 18.94
N TYR A 214 3.71 10.27 18.67
CA TYR A 214 4.49 11.39 19.19
C TYR A 214 4.42 12.63 18.31
N HIS A 215 3.53 12.63 17.33
CA HIS A 215 3.34 13.67 16.33
C HIS A 215 3.81 15.06 16.81
N GLU A 216 5.10 15.29 16.65
CA GLU A 216 5.74 16.57 16.84
C GLU A 216 5.92 17.26 15.49
N LYS A 217 5.94 18.57 15.49
CA LYS A 217 6.22 19.32 14.28
C LYS A 217 7.69 19.10 13.91
N PHE A 218 7.92 18.50 12.75
CA PHE A 218 9.27 18.38 12.22
C PHE A 218 9.86 19.78 11.97
N ASN A 219 11.12 19.97 12.41
CA ASN A 219 11.83 21.19 12.09
C ASN A 219 12.10 21.22 10.58
N PRO A 220 11.64 22.25 9.82
CA PRO A 220 11.85 22.33 8.39
C PRO A 220 13.32 22.23 7.95
N LYS A 221 14.27 22.59 8.82
CA LYS A 221 15.70 22.47 8.56
C LYS A 221 16.18 21.03 8.37
N TRP A 222 15.44 20.04 8.87
CA TRP A 222 15.78 18.62 8.66
C TRP A 222 15.72 18.20 7.19
N ILE A 223 15.10 19.01 6.33
CA ILE A 223 15.13 18.79 4.89
C ILE A 223 16.56 18.80 4.33
N PHE A 224 17.46 19.64 4.91
CA PHE A 224 18.86 19.70 4.49
C PHE A 224 19.66 18.43 4.82
N LEU A 225 19.16 17.58 5.72
CA LEU A 225 19.74 16.28 6.01
C LEU A 225 19.02 15.16 5.25
N SER A 226 17.69 15.16 5.23
CA SER A 226 16.91 14.06 4.69
C SER A 226 16.86 14.04 3.16
N LEU A 227 16.70 15.20 2.51
CA LEU A 227 16.62 15.29 1.05
C LEU A 227 17.93 14.87 0.35
N PRO A 228 19.13 15.24 0.81
CA PRO A 228 20.37 14.71 0.25
C PRO A 228 20.48 13.18 0.33
N VAL A 229 19.96 12.55 1.40
CA VAL A 229 19.92 11.09 1.48
C VAL A 229 19.03 10.52 0.39
N VAL A 230 17.83 11.08 0.17
CA VAL A 230 16.95 10.66 -0.91
C VAL A 230 17.63 10.82 -2.27
N ILE A 231 18.21 11.99 -2.54
CA ILE A 231 18.93 12.28 -3.79
C ILE A 231 20.08 11.30 -4.00
N PHE A 232 20.85 11.03 -2.94
CA PHE A 232 21.97 10.09 -3.00
C PHE A 232 21.50 8.69 -3.41
N PHE A 233 20.44 8.15 -2.81
CA PHE A 233 19.94 6.83 -3.17
C PHE A 233 19.39 6.78 -4.61
N VAL A 234 18.80 7.87 -5.09
CA VAL A 234 18.27 7.98 -6.46
C VAL A 234 19.39 8.04 -7.49
N LEU A 235 20.46 8.80 -7.21
CA LEU A 235 21.52 9.10 -8.18
C LEU A 235 22.77 8.22 -8.04
N CYS A 236 22.90 7.43 -6.94
CA CYS A 236 24.08 6.61 -6.70
C CYS A 236 24.26 5.55 -7.79
N PRO A 237 25.34 5.59 -8.58
CA PRO A 237 25.53 4.70 -9.74
C PRO A 237 26.05 3.30 -9.37
N PHE A 238 26.51 3.09 -8.14
CA PHE A 238 27.06 1.83 -7.67
C PHE A 238 26.21 1.22 -6.55
N ALA A 239 26.25 -0.10 -6.45
CA ALA A 239 25.54 -0.82 -5.40
C ALA A 239 26.18 -0.56 -4.02
N LEU A 240 25.40 -0.06 -3.07
CA LEU A 240 25.84 0.07 -1.69
C LEU A 240 25.97 -1.31 -1.04
N PRO A 241 27.03 -1.57 -0.25
CA PRO A 241 27.27 -2.86 0.40
C PRO A 241 26.42 -3.05 1.68
N ILE A 242 25.13 -2.74 1.60
CA ILE A 242 24.17 -2.91 2.70
C ILE A 242 22.95 -3.66 2.18
N SER A 243 22.23 -4.34 3.07
CA SER A 243 21.06 -5.14 2.69
C SER A 243 19.96 -4.31 2.04
N THR A 244 19.25 -4.91 1.09
CA THR A 244 18.12 -4.26 0.39
C THR A 244 17.04 -3.76 1.37
N GLY A 245 16.71 -4.55 2.40
CA GLY A 245 15.74 -4.13 3.41
C GLY A 245 16.17 -2.87 4.15
N LEU A 246 17.46 -2.76 4.53
CA LEU A 246 17.98 -1.57 5.21
C LEU A 246 17.98 -0.35 4.29
N LYS A 247 18.37 -0.52 3.00
CA LYS A 247 18.27 0.55 1.99
C LYS A 247 16.86 1.12 1.91
N ILE A 248 15.87 0.24 1.79
CA ILE A 248 14.45 0.63 1.68
C ILE A 248 14.01 1.41 2.93
N THR A 249 14.33 0.91 4.12
CA THR A 249 13.93 1.56 5.38
C THR A 249 14.58 2.94 5.55
N ILE A 250 15.88 3.06 5.28
CA ILE A 250 16.59 4.35 5.36
C ILE A 250 15.99 5.35 4.38
N LEU A 251 15.78 4.93 3.13
CA LEU A 251 15.21 5.78 2.09
C LEU A 251 13.77 6.19 2.43
N ALA A 252 12.95 5.27 2.94
CA ALA A 252 11.57 5.56 3.34
C ALA A 252 11.50 6.57 4.49
N VAL A 253 12.36 6.44 5.50
CA VAL A 253 12.45 7.39 6.62
C VAL A 253 12.93 8.76 6.13
N ALA A 254 13.96 8.81 5.29
CA ALA A 254 14.47 10.07 4.74
C ALA A 254 13.40 10.77 3.87
N PHE A 255 12.69 10.01 3.03
CA PHE A 255 11.60 10.52 2.20
C PHE A 255 10.43 11.03 3.05
N TRP A 256 10.08 10.31 4.13
CA TRP A 256 9.07 10.74 5.09
C TRP A 256 9.44 12.06 5.75
N ILE A 257 10.65 12.18 6.29
CA ILE A 257 11.12 13.41 6.95
C ILE A 257 11.11 14.58 5.96
N SER A 258 11.58 14.36 4.72
CA SER A 258 11.55 15.39 3.67
C SER A 258 10.13 15.90 3.39
N ALA A 259 9.15 15.00 3.31
CA ALA A 259 7.76 15.37 3.13
C ALA A 259 7.17 16.09 4.36
N ALA A 260 7.51 15.64 5.58
CA ALA A 260 7.06 16.25 6.81
C ALA A 260 7.57 17.69 6.98
N CYS A 261 8.79 17.98 6.51
CA CYS A 261 9.34 19.33 6.49
C CYS A 261 8.57 20.30 5.58
N LEU A 262 7.77 19.79 4.66
CA LEU A 262 6.91 20.61 3.78
C LEU A 262 5.57 20.99 4.42
N GLU A 263 5.22 20.45 5.61
CA GLU A 263 3.93 20.74 6.27
C GLU A 263 3.61 22.24 6.37
N PRO A 264 4.55 23.14 6.76
CA PRO A 264 4.26 24.58 6.85
C PRO A 264 3.87 25.21 5.51
N VAL A 265 4.38 24.66 4.39
CA VAL A 265 4.03 25.12 3.03
C VAL A 265 2.67 24.55 2.61
N LEU A 266 2.43 23.27 2.90
CA LEU A 266 1.19 22.57 2.57
C LEU A 266 -0.01 23.13 3.36
N GLU A 267 0.19 23.54 4.61
CA GLU A 267 -0.84 24.20 5.42
C GLU A 267 -1.32 25.54 4.83
N LYS A 268 -0.41 26.29 4.20
CA LYS A 268 -0.73 27.58 3.54
C LYS A 268 -1.45 27.39 2.21
N GLY A 269 -1.24 26.26 1.56
CA GLY A 269 -1.88 25.90 0.29
C GLY A 269 -3.30 25.40 0.49
N ASN A 270 -4.12 25.49 -0.55
CA ASN A 270 -5.43 24.84 -0.54
C ASN A 270 -5.25 23.33 -0.82
N GLY A 271 -4.97 22.55 0.21
CA GLY A 271 -4.72 21.09 0.11
C GLY A 271 -5.92 20.25 -0.36
N ARG A 272 -6.98 20.85 -0.94
CA ARG A 272 -8.18 20.14 -1.42
C ARG A 272 -7.86 19.08 -2.45
N PHE A 273 -6.97 19.37 -3.39
CA PHE A 273 -6.59 18.42 -4.45
C PHE A 273 -5.93 17.16 -3.88
N LEU A 274 -4.87 17.32 -3.07
CA LEU A 274 -4.20 16.20 -2.41
C LEU A 274 -5.16 15.42 -1.51
N ARG A 275 -6.02 16.14 -0.80
CA ARG A 275 -7.04 15.53 0.05
C ARG A 275 -8.00 14.66 -0.75
N THR A 276 -8.46 15.15 -1.90
CA THR A 276 -9.40 14.41 -2.76
C THR A 276 -8.76 13.12 -3.23
N ILE A 277 -7.56 13.16 -3.81
CA ILE A 277 -6.85 11.97 -4.27
C ILE A 277 -6.59 11.00 -3.11
N SER A 278 -6.08 11.50 -1.99
CA SER A 278 -5.79 10.71 -0.79
C SER A 278 -7.03 9.96 -0.25
N ASN A 279 -8.23 10.54 -0.38
CA ASN A 279 -9.46 9.91 0.08
C ASN A 279 -9.92 8.73 -0.78
N TYR A 280 -9.45 8.63 -2.02
CA TYR A 280 -9.78 7.54 -2.95
C TYR A 280 -8.63 6.54 -3.12
N SER A 281 -7.49 6.77 -2.46
CA SER A 281 -6.26 6.02 -2.69
C SER A 281 -6.40 4.52 -2.47
N TYR A 282 -7.27 4.08 -1.54
CA TYR A 282 -7.48 2.66 -1.27
C TYR A 282 -8.30 1.99 -2.39
N GLU A 283 -9.38 2.59 -2.81
CA GLU A 283 -10.25 2.04 -3.87
C GLU A 283 -9.50 2.02 -5.20
N VAL A 284 -8.74 3.06 -5.50
CA VAL A 284 -7.88 3.10 -6.69
C VAL A 284 -6.76 2.05 -6.60
N PHE A 285 -6.17 1.85 -5.41
CA PHE A 285 -5.23 0.74 -5.18
C PHE A 285 -5.85 -0.63 -5.47
N LEU A 286 -7.11 -0.86 -5.13
CA LEU A 286 -7.76 -2.14 -5.43
C LEU A 286 -7.96 -2.37 -6.94
N VAL A 287 -8.27 -1.33 -7.72
CA VAL A 287 -8.59 -1.46 -9.15
C VAL A 287 -7.39 -1.38 -10.08
N HIS A 288 -6.22 -0.87 -9.63
CA HIS A 288 -5.11 -0.53 -10.53
C HIS A 288 -4.58 -1.72 -11.33
N HIS A 289 -4.41 -2.88 -10.71
CA HIS A 289 -3.94 -4.08 -11.40
C HIS A 289 -4.89 -4.56 -12.50
N ILE A 290 -6.20 -4.53 -12.22
CA ILE A 290 -7.22 -4.93 -13.18
C ILE A 290 -7.11 -4.05 -14.43
N ILE A 291 -6.96 -2.73 -14.22
CA ILE A 291 -6.86 -1.78 -15.32
C ILE A 291 -5.56 -1.99 -16.12
N ILE A 292 -4.42 -2.07 -15.44
CA ILE A 292 -3.12 -2.25 -16.08
C ILE A 292 -3.11 -3.57 -16.89
N TYR A 293 -3.52 -4.68 -16.30
CA TYR A 293 -3.52 -5.98 -16.98
C TYR A 293 -4.49 -6.05 -18.16
N PHE A 294 -5.59 -5.28 -18.10
CA PHE A 294 -6.56 -5.27 -19.19
C PHE A 294 -6.22 -4.28 -20.28
N ILE A 295 -5.80 -3.07 -19.94
CA ILE A 295 -5.60 -1.96 -20.88
C ILE A 295 -4.22 -2.00 -21.51
N THR A 296 -3.14 -2.18 -20.72
CA THR A 296 -1.77 -2.10 -21.24
C THR A 296 -1.54 -3.03 -22.43
N PRO A 297 -1.85 -4.36 -22.40
CA PRO A 297 -1.60 -5.24 -23.54
C PRO A 297 -2.37 -4.81 -24.80
N ARG A 298 -3.55 -4.24 -24.65
CA ARG A 298 -4.38 -3.77 -25.77
C ARG A 298 -3.91 -2.44 -26.36
N ALA A 299 -3.26 -1.60 -25.55
CA ALA A 299 -2.72 -0.31 -25.96
C ALA A 299 -1.38 -0.42 -26.72
N ILE A 300 -0.62 -1.47 -26.45
CA ILE A 300 0.71 -1.71 -27.01
C ILE A 300 0.81 -1.48 -28.52
N PRO A 301 -0.08 -2.01 -29.39
CA PRO A 301 0.01 -1.82 -30.85
C PRO A 301 -0.04 -0.35 -31.27
N TYR A 302 -0.60 0.51 -30.43
CA TYR A 302 -0.80 1.94 -30.71
C TYR A 302 0.25 2.84 -30.07
N MET A 303 1.10 2.29 -29.21
CA MET A 303 2.11 3.06 -28.48
C MET A 303 3.33 3.37 -29.33
N ARG A 304 3.82 4.60 -29.28
CA ARG A 304 5.07 5.01 -29.89
C ARG A 304 5.92 5.80 -28.91
N GLY A 305 7.08 5.22 -28.55
CA GLY A 305 8.06 5.88 -27.68
C GLY A 305 7.53 6.31 -26.31
N MET A 306 8.27 7.19 -25.67
CA MET A 306 7.95 7.67 -24.30
C MET A 306 6.62 8.44 -24.24
N VAL A 307 6.26 9.16 -25.31
CA VAL A 307 4.98 9.90 -25.37
C VAL A 307 3.80 8.93 -25.29
N GLY A 308 3.90 7.77 -25.98
CA GLY A 308 2.88 6.73 -25.88
C GLY A 308 2.77 6.14 -24.47
N VAL A 309 3.90 5.90 -23.78
CA VAL A 309 3.92 5.42 -22.38
C VAL A 309 3.26 6.42 -21.45
N LEU A 310 3.61 7.70 -21.55
CA LEU A 310 3.01 8.76 -20.72
C LEU A 310 1.52 8.94 -21.02
N GLY A 311 1.13 8.89 -22.29
CA GLY A 311 -0.28 8.93 -22.70
C GLY A 311 -1.08 7.76 -22.10
N LEU A 312 -0.55 6.54 -22.20
CA LEU A 312 -1.17 5.36 -21.58
C LEU A 312 -1.29 5.51 -20.06
N PHE A 313 -0.23 5.97 -19.40
CA PHE A 313 -0.26 6.21 -17.95
C PHE A 313 -1.38 7.18 -17.55
N LEU A 314 -1.55 8.27 -18.29
CA LEU A 314 -2.63 9.23 -18.01
C LEU A 314 -4.03 8.64 -18.25
N VAL A 315 -4.20 7.83 -19.29
CA VAL A 315 -5.47 7.15 -19.57
C VAL A 315 -5.79 6.15 -18.46
N GLU A 316 -4.81 5.35 -18.04
CA GLU A 316 -4.97 4.39 -16.95
C GLU A 316 -5.28 5.07 -15.63
N LEU A 317 -4.60 6.18 -15.30
CA LEU A 317 -4.90 6.98 -14.11
C LEU A 317 -6.34 7.52 -14.12
N LEU A 318 -6.82 7.98 -15.26
CA LEU A 318 -8.20 8.46 -15.40
C LEU A 318 -9.21 7.33 -15.18
N LEU A 319 -8.98 6.18 -15.80
CA LEU A 319 -9.84 5.00 -15.63
C LEU A 319 -9.85 4.51 -14.18
N MET A 320 -8.67 4.46 -13.54
CA MET A 320 -8.53 4.14 -12.11
C MET A 320 -9.28 5.14 -11.22
N ALA A 321 -9.20 6.44 -11.54
CA ALA A 321 -9.92 7.46 -10.79
C ALA A 321 -11.44 7.29 -10.90
N VAL A 322 -11.95 7.01 -12.11
CA VAL A 322 -13.40 6.77 -12.33
C VAL A 322 -13.87 5.51 -11.60
N LEU A 323 -13.18 4.39 -11.78
CA LEU A 323 -13.57 3.12 -11.14
C LEU A 323 -13.37 3.17 -9.62
N GLY A 324 -12.31 3.82 -9.13
CA GLY A 324 -12.09 4.03 -7.71
C GLY A 324 -13.18 4.91 -7.08
N PHE A 325 -13.62 5.96 -7.79
CA PHE A 325 -14.75 6.78 -7.35
C PHE A 325 -16.04 5.97 -7.26
N LEU A 326 -16.38 5.20 -8.29
CA LEU A 326 -17.57 4.34 -8.30
C LEU A 326 -17.52 3.30 -7.19
N LEU A 327 -16.39 2.61 -7.05
CA LEU A 327 -16.18 1.62 -5.99
C LEU A 327 -16.37 2.22 -4.60
N LYS A 328 -15.78 3.40 -4.37
CA LYS A 328 -15.93 4.11 -3.10
C LYS A 328 -17.38 4.51 -2.85
N PHE A 329 -18.05 5.08 -3.84
CA PHE A 329 -19.45 5.48 -3.72
C PHE A 329 -20.33 4.30 -3.30
N ILE A 330 -20.23 3.17 -3.99
CA ILE A 330 -21.01 1.96 -3.68
C ILE A 330 -20.63 1.43 -2.28
N SER A 331 -19.35 1.37 -1.96
CA SER A 331 -18.86 0.90 -0.67
C SER A 331 -19.36 1.76 0.50
N ASP A 332 -19.34 3.07 0.37
CA ASP A 332 -19.81 3.99 1.40
C ASP A 332 -21.31 3.81 1.64
N GLN A 333 -22.12 3.55 0.60
CA GLN A 333 -23.56 3.23 0.72
C GLN A 333 -23.79 1.90 1.46
N CYS A 334 -23.03 0.86 1.10
CA CYS A 334 -23.11 -0.44 1.77
C CYS A 334 -22.72 -0.34 3.26
N ILE A 335 -21.66 0.38 3.58
CA ILE A 335 -21.19 0.60 4.97
C ILE A 335 -22.25 1.37 5.77
N ALA A 336 -22.87 2.39 5.19
CA ALA A 336 -23.93 3.17 5.84
C ALA A 336 -25.16 2.28 6.14
N ALA A 337 -25.59 1.46 5.17
CA ALA A 337 -26.71 0.54 5.34
C ALA A 337 -26.45 -0.48 6.47
N LEU A 338 -25.26 -1.11 6.49
CA LEU A 338 -24.86 -2.04 7.55
C LEU A 338 -24.79 -1.37 8.93
N SER A 339 -24.35 -0.12 8.99
CA SER A 339 -24.27 0.63 10.25
C SER A 339 -25.66 0.95 10.81
N ASN A 340 -26.62 1.27 9.94
CA ASN A 340 -28.02 1.54 10.34
C ASN A 340 -28.73 0.28 10.86
N LEU A 341 -28.52 -0.88 10.20
CA LEU A 341 -29.08 -2.16 10.67
C LEU A 341 -28.61 -2.50 12.09
N THR A 342 -27.30 -2.38 12.36
CA THR A 342 -26.75 -2.63 13.71
C THR A 342 -27.20 -1.62 14.77
N ALA A 343 -27.60 -0.39 14.39
CA ALA A 343 -28.12 0.59 15.30
C ALA A 343 -29.60 0.30 15.69
N VAL A 344 -30.36 -0.32 14.80
CA VAL A 344 -31.75 -0.74 15.06
C VAL A 344 -31.78 -1.96 15.98
N GLU A 345 -30.89 -2.95 15.75
CA GLU A 345 -30.79 -4.14 16.62
C GLU A 345 -30.40 -3.80 18.07
N ASN A 346 -29.49 -2.83 18.27
CA ASN A 346 -29.08 -2.38 19.62
C ASN A 346 -30.16 -1.56 20.38
N LYS A 347 -31.27 -1.22 19.71
CA LYS A 347 -32.42 -0.51 20.35
C LYS A 347 -33.59 -1.42 20.67
N ARG A 348 -33.54 -2.67 20.22
CA ARG A 348 -34.47 -3.74 20.61
C ARG A 348 -33.90 -4.57 21.74
#